data_8c5ff9328977e8bce0dc6f7f13e72bb1
#
_entry.id   8c5ff9328977e8bce0dc6f7f13e72bb1
#
_cell.length_a   1.000
_cell.length_b   1.000
_cell.length_c   1.000
_cell.angle_alpha   90.00
_cell.angle_beta   90.00
_cell.angle_gamma   90.00
#
_symmetry.space_group_name_H-M   'P 1'
#
loop_
_entity.id
_entity.type
_entity.pdbx_description
1 polymer ?
#
loop_
_entity_poly.entity_id
_entity_poly.type
_entity_poly.pdbx_seq_one_letter_code
_entity_poly.pdbx_strand_id
1 'polypeptide(L)'
;MIGPTSNTYGVSWQIQIPDDPSAEDREAVVSPLANFNAQSGYPVDSKPIAVLLKDGSGATVGGLWGKTTYGWLFVEFLVVPENLRGRNLGAALMTSAENVAKERGCIGSWLTTFTFQARSFYEKLGYSVFGKIENSPADNERIFLKKRF
;
A
#
# COMPACT_ATOMS: atom_id res chain seq x y z
N MET A 1 18.15 -24.35 9.58
CA MET A 1 17.89 -25.19 8.37
C MET A 1 16.83 -26.23 8.74
N ILE A 2 15.66 -26.14 8.16
CA ILE A 2 14.61 -27.15 8.33
C ILE A 2 14.90 -28.24 7.28
N GLY A 3 15.09 -29.51 7.72
CA GLY A 3 15.43 -30.62 6.85
C GLY A 3 14.33 -30.97 5.84
N PRO A 4 14.63 -31.80 4.82
CA PRO A 4 13.68 -32.17 3.77
C PRO A 4 12.50 -32.94 4.35
N THR A 5 11.29 -32.52 4.01
CA THR A 5 10.08 -33.31 4.24
C THR A 5 9.79 -34.15 2.99
N SER A 6 9.78 -35.47 3.10
CA SER A 6 9.45 -36.37 1.99
C SER A 6 7.94 -36.66 1.95
N ASN A 7 7.37 -36.58 0.74
CA ASN A 7 5.98 -36.95 0.49
C ASN A 7 5.95 -38.30 -0.26
N THR A 8 4.80 -39.01 -0.19
CA THR A 8 4.51 -40.36 -0.75
C THR A 8 4.71 -40.48 -2.26
N TYR A 9 5.05 -39.41 -2.98
CA TYR A 9 5.23 -39.37 -4.44
C TYR A 9 6.69 -39.20 -4.90
N GLY A 10 7.67 -39.35 -4.02
CA GLY A 10 9.10 -39.31 -4.39
C GLY A 10 9.65 -37.92 -4.69
N VAL A 11 8.90 -36.86 -4.47
CA VAL A 11 9.37 -35.47 -4.63
C VAL A 11 9.85 -34.94 -3.28
N SER A 12 11.12 -34.56 -3.20
CA SER A 12 11.68 -33.94 -2.00
C SER A 12 11.49 -32.42 -2.06
N TRP A 13 10.98 -31.83 -0.98
CA TRP A 13 10.83 -30.39 -0.83
C TRP A 13 11.90 -29.85 0.12
N GLN A 14 12.44 -28.66 -0.22
CA GLN A 14 13.37 -27.95 0.64
C GLN A 14 12.79 -26.58 0.97
N ILE A 15 12.99 -26.16 2.23
CA ILE A 15 12.72 -24.79 2.65
C ILE A 15 14.07 -24.09 2.76
N GLN A 16 14.23 -23.03 2.00
CA GLN A 16 15.45 -22.22 1.96
C GLN A 16 15.14 -20.78 2.37
N ILE A 17 16.02 -20.20 3.16
CA ILE A 17 15.96 -18.79 3.54
C ILE A 17 17.21 -18.13 2.93
N PRO A 18 17.05 -17.36 1.84
CA PRO A 18 18.18 -16.63 1.26
C PRO A 18 18.59 -15.47 2.17
N ASP A 19 19.89 -15.23 2.29
CA ASP A 19 20.41 -14.11 3.10
C ASP A 19 20.06 -12.75 2.48
N ASP A 20 19.99 -12.67 1.15
CA ASP A 20 19.64 -11.47 0.38
C ASP A 20 18.57 -11.83 -0.66
N PRO A 21 17.28 -11.74 -0.30
CA PRO A 21 16.17 -12.06 -1.23
C PRO A 21 16.16 -11.13 -2.44
N SER A 22 16.10 -11.72 -3.63
CA SER A 22 16.12 -11.02 -4.92
C SER A 22 14.72 -10.68 -5.45
N ALA A 23 14.68 -9.86 -6.51
CA ALA A 23 13.45 -9.60 -7.24
C ALA A 23 12.92 -10.86 -7.94
N GLU A 24 13.81 -11.74 -8.39
CA GLU A 24 13.48 -13.04 -8.99
C GLU A 24 12.85 -13.98 -7.96
N ASP A 25 13.35 -14.00 -6.72
CA ASP A 25 12.75 -14.77 -5.63
C ASP A 25 11.31 -14.30 -5.36
N ARG A 26 11.11 -12.98 -5.34
CA ARG A 26 9.78 -12.40 -5.17
C ARG A 26 8.85 -12.81 -6.32
N GLU A 27 9.31 -12.72 -7.56
CA GLU A 27 8.51 -13.08 -8.72
C GLU A 27 8.16 -14.57 -8.73
N ALA A 28 9.10 -15.43 -8.35
CA ALA A 28 8.86 -16.87 -8.23
C ALA A 28 7.78 -17.22 -7.20
N VAL A 29 7.62 -16.40 -6.14
CA VAL A 29 6.55 -16.55 -5.14
C VAL A 29 5.24 -15.97 -5.63
N VAL A 30 5.27 -14.83 -6.31
CA VAL A 30 4.06 -14.07 -6.73
C VAL A 30 3.38 -14.72 -7.94
N SER A 31 4.15 -15.24 -8.92
CA SER A 31 3.59 -15.78 -10.15
C SER A 31 2.58 -16.91 -9.95
N PRO A 32 2.84 -17.93 -9.12
CA PRO A 32 1.86 -18.98 -8.84
C PRO A 32 0.58 -18.44 -8.21
N LEU A 33 0.68 -17.46 -7.32
CA LEU A 33 -0.47 -16.81 -6.70
C LEU A 33 -1.29 -16.02 -7.73
N ALA A 34 -0.62 -15.26 -8.61
CA ALA A 34 -1.28 -14.52 -9.67
C ALA A 34 -2.03 -15.45 -10.64
N ASN A 35 -1.43 -16.59 -10.98
CA ASN A 35 -2.06 -17.62 -11.80
C ASN A 35 -3.29 -18.23 -11.12
N PHE A 36 -3.19 -18.56 -9.84
CA PHE A 36 -4.31 -19.06 -9.05
C PHE A 36 -5.46 -18.04 -9.01
N ASN A 37 -5.16 -16.76 -8.76
CA ASN A 37 -6.16 -15.69 -8.74
C ASN A 37 -6.87 -15.56 -10.10
N ALA A 38 -6.10 -15.60 -11.20
CA ALA A 38 -6.66 -15.52 -12.56
C ALA A 38 -7.58 -16.70 -12.87
N GLN A 39 -7.17 -17.93 -12.51
CA GLN A 39 -7.97 -19.14 -12.68
C GLN A 39 -9.26 -19.12 -11.82
N SER A 40 -9.22 -18.43 -10.69
CA SER A 40 -10.38 -18.22 -9.82
C SER A 40 -11.31 -17.10 -10.29
N GLY A 41 -11.01 -16.45 -11.43
CA GLY A 41 -11.81 -15.35 -11.99
C GLY A 41 -11.43 -13.95 -11.47
N TYR A 42 -10.34 -13.84 -10.73
CA TYR A 42 -9.87 -12.58 -10.14
C TYR A 42 -8.43 -12.27 -10.55
N PRO A 43 -8.15 -12.00 -11.84
CA PRO A 43 -6.81 -11.63 -12.28
C PRO A 43 -6.34 -10.37 -11.56
N VAL A 44 -5.03 -10.27 -11.31
CA VAL A 44 -4.44 -9.09 -10.68
C VAL A 44 -4.63 -7.88 -11.59
N ASP A 45 -5.24 -6.82 -11.07
CA ASP A 45 -5.53 -5.56 -11.76
C ASP A 45 -4.78 -4.34 -11.16
N SER A 46 -3.67 -4.59 -10.47
CA SER A 46 -2.91 -3.55 -9.76
C SER A 46 -2.35 -2.50 -10.73
N LYS A 47 -2.66 -1.22 -10.47
CA LYS A 47 -2.17 -0.08 -11.24
C LYS A 47 -1.61 0.98 -10.30
N PRO A 48 -0.34 1.42 -10.50
CA PRO A 48 0.22 2.48 -9.68
C PRO A 48 -0.51 3.81 -9.90
N ILE A 49 -0.44 4.67 -8.90
CA ILE A 49 -0.90 6.05 -8.94
C ILE A 49 0.12 6.94 -8.24
N ALA A 50 0.43 8.07 -8.86
CA ALA A 50 1.24 9.12 -8.28
C ALA A 50 0.55 10.46 -8.48
N VAL A 51 0.51 11.27 -7.42
CA VAL A 51 0.11 12.68 -7.49
C VAL A 51 1.28 13.49 -6.99
N LEU A 52 1.97 14.18 -7.89
CA LEU A 52 3.24 14.83 -7.60
C LEU A 52 3.03 16.29 -7.22
N LEU A 53 3.63 16.71 -6.12
CA LEU A 53 3.75 18.11 -5.72
C LEU A 53 5.05 18.66 -6.29
N LYS A 54 4.93 19.63 -7.20
CA LYS A 54 6.07 20.26 -7.87
C LYS A 54 6.25 21.69 -7.41
N ASP A 55 7.50 22.10 -7.28
CA ASP A 55 7.86 23.50 -7.03
C ASP A 55 7.89 24.35 -8.32
N GLY A 56 8.23 25.64 -8.17
CA GLY A 56 8.31 26.57 -9.30
C GLY A 56 9.38 26.24 -10.35
N SER A 57 10.35 25.40 -10.03
CA SER A 57 11.38 24.89 -10.96
C SER A 57 10.93 23.62 -11.72
N GLY A 58 9.79 23.03 -11.34
CA GLY A 58 9.30 21.75 -11.84
C GLY A 58 9.88 20.54 -11.12
N ALA A 59 10.67 20.72 -10.06
CA ALA A 59 11.18 19.62 -9.25
C ALA A 59 10.07 19.03 -8.36
N THR A 60 10.03 17.70 -8.23
CA THR A 60 9.11 17.05 -7.31
C THR A 60 9.62 17.19 -5.89
N VAL A 61 8.84 17.83 -5.03
CA VAL A 61 9.19 18.11 -3.62
C VAL A 61 8.36 17.33 -2.61
N GLY A 62 7.35 16.61 -3.07
CA GLY A 62 6.46 15.78 -2.27
C GLY A 62 5.38 15.18 -3.13
N GLY A 63 4.32 14.69 -2.52
CA GLY A 63 3.20 14.13 -3.24
C GLY A 63 2.60 12.90 -2.56
N LEU A 64 1.84 12.16 -3.34
CA LEU A 64 1.21 10.90 -2.96
C LEU A 64 1.66 9.79 -3.89
N TRP A 65 1.93 8.63 -3.33
CA TRP A 65 2.17 7.38 -4.07
C TRP A 65 1.26 6.28 -3.53
N GLY A 66 0.75 5.48 -4.43
CA GLY A 66 -0.09 4.36 -4.08
C GLY A 66 -0.42 3.48 -5.28
N LYS A 67 -1.46 2.70 -5.16
CA LYS A 67 -1.96 1.84 -6.23
C LYS A 67 -3.46 1.56 -6.06
N THR A 68 -4.13 1.30 -7.15
CA THR A 68 -5.48 0.73 -7.15
C THR A 68 -5.39 -0.77 -7.42
N THR A 69 -6.08 -1.57 -6.60
CA THR A 69 -6.13 -3.03 -6.72
C THR A 69 -7.47 -3.53 -6.20
N TYR A 70 -8.12 -4.39 -6.96
CA TYR A 70 -9.40 -5.03 -6.56
C TYR A 70 -10.44 -4.03 -6.04
N GLY A 71 -10.60 -2.92 -6.76
CA GLY A 71 -11.62 -1.92 -6.45
C GLY A 71 -11.31 -0.99 -5.27
N TRP A 72 -10.07 -0.98 -4.78
CA TRP A 72 -9.64 -0.12 -3.68
C TRP A 72 -8.35 0.63 -4.02
N LEU A 73 -8.28 1.90 -3.58
CA LEU A 73 -7.05 2.68 -3.55
C LEU A 73 -6.29 2.36 -2.27
N PHE A 74 -5.05 1.92 -2.39
CA PHE A 74 -4.10 1.89 -1.28
C PHE A 74 -3.13 3.07 -1.39
N VAL A 75 -3.19 3.98 -0.43
CA VAL A 75 -2.23 5.08 -0.30
C VAL A 75 -1.04 4.58 0.51
N GLU A 76 0.10 4.41 -0.14
CA GLU A 76 1.33 3.92 0.49
C GLU A 76 2.10 5.05 1.16
N PHE A 77 2.22 6.20 0.48
CA PHE A 77 2.96 7.36 0.97
C PHE A 77 2.23 8.66 0.67
N LEU A 78 2.24 9.58 1.62
CA LEU A 78 1.80 10.96 1.47
C LEU A 78 2.81 11.87 2.16
N VAL A 79 3.41 12.77 1.39
CA VAL A 79 4.44 13.69 1.88
C VAL A 79 4.15 15.11 1.43
N VAL A 80 4.01 16.01 2.39
CA VAL A 80 4.02 17.47 2.18
C VAL A 80 5.19 18.04 2.96
N PRO A 81 6.14 18.72 2.31
CA PRO A 81 7.27 19.36 2.99
C PRO A 81 6.82 20.28 4.11
N GLU A 82 7.58 20.36 5.18
CA GLU A 82 7.22 21.12 6.38
C GLU A 82 6.90 22.59 6.07
N ASN A 83 7.72 23.24 5.24
CA ASN A 83 7.54 24.64 4.83
C ASN A 83 6.30 24.87 3.95
N LEU A 84 5.65 23.82 3.45
CA LEU A 84 4.44 23.88 2.63
C LEU A 84 3.18 23.40 3.37
N ARG A 85 3.30 22.99 4.63
CA ARG A 85 2.17 22.57 5.46
C ARG A 85 1.25 23.76 5.79
N GLY A 86 0.00 23.44 6.16
CA GLY A 86 -1.00 24.46 6.48
C GLY A 86 -1.62 25.17 5.26
N ARG A 87 -1.39 24.65 4.04
CA ARG A 87 -1.95 25.18 2.77
C ARG A 87 -2.95 24.24 2.10
N ASN A 88 -3.49 23.29 2.84
CA ASN A 88 -4.40 22.24 2.34
C ASN A 88 -3.84 21.34 1.21
N LEU A 89 -2.53 21.32 1.00
CA LEU A 89 -1.91 20.52 -0.06
C LEU A 89 -2.09 19.02 0.16
N GLY A 90 -2.00 18.55 1.40
CA GLY A 90 -2.26 17.15 1.72
C GLY A 90 -3.67 16.70 1.36
N ALA A 91 -4.67 17.53 1.67
CA ALA A 91 -6.06 17.26 1.29
C ALA A 91 -6.25 17.28 -0.23
N ALA A 92 -5.61 18.21 -0.94
CA ALA A 92 -5.66 18.28 -2.40
C ALA A 92 -5.04 17.04 -3.07
N LEU A 93 -3.88 16.57 -2.56
CA LEU A 93 -3.24 15.35 -3.03
C LEU A 93 -4.14 14.13 -2.83
N MET A 94 -4.75 13.98 -1.66
CA MET A 94 -5.68 12.90 -1.34
C MET A 94 -6.91 12.94 -2.26
N THR A 95 -7.53 14.10 -2.42
CA THR A 95 -8.70 14.29 -3.30
C THR A 95 -8.37 13.92 -4.75
N SER A 96 -7.22 14.35 -5.24
CA SER A 96 -6.77 14.03 -6.61
C SER A 96 -6.61 12.52 -6.80
N ALA A 97 -5.98 11.83 -5.84
CA ALA A 97 -5.81 10.38 -5.89
C ALA A 97 -7.16 9.64 -5.80
N GLU A 98 -8.07 10.09 -4.93
CA GLU A 98 -9.42 9.51 -4.80
C GLU A 98 -10.23 9.68 -6.09
N ASN A 99 -10.12 10.81 -6.77
CA ASN A 99 -10.80 11.04 -8.04
C ASN A 99 -10.30 10.08 -9.13
N VAL A 100 -8.99 9.91 -9.27
CA VAL A 100 -8.42 8.90 -10.20
C VAL A 100 -8.89 7.49 -9.83
N ALA A 101 -8.93 7.17 -8.54
CA ALA A 101 -9.41 5.86 -8.08
C ALA A 101 -10.89 5.63 -8.45
N LYS A 102 -11.74 6.64 -8.29
CA LYS A 102 -13.15 6.58 -8.70
C LYS A 102 -13.30 6.38 -10.20
N GLU A 103 -12.52 7.09 -11.01
CA GLU A 103 -12.48 6.91 -12.48
C GLU A 103 -12.05 5.49 -12.87
N ARG A 104 -11.21 4.84 -12.06
CA ARG A 104 -10.82 3.43 -12.21
C ARG A 104 -11.85 2.44 -11.66
N GLY A 105 -13.00 2.91 -11.15
CA GLY A 105 -14.06 2.07 -10.60
C GLY A 105 -13.83 1.63 -9.14
N CYS A 106 -12.91 2.25 -8.41
CA CYS A 106 -12.72 1.94 -7.00
C CYS A 106 -13.89 2.43 -6.14
N ILE A 107 -14.21 1.66 -5.10
CA ILE A 107 -15.31 1.91 -4.17
C ILE A 107 -14.85 2.52 -2.85
N GLY A 108 -13.56 2.67 -2.65
CA GLY A 108 -13.00 3.23 -1.44
C GLY A 108 -11.49 3.32 -1.47
N SER A 109 -10.95 3.82 -0.39
CA SER A 109 -9.52 3.97 -0.14
C SER A 109 -9.15 3.49 1.25
N TRP A 110 -7.94 3.01 1.42
CA TRP A 110 -7.37 2.68 2.72
C TRP A 110 -5.89 3.06 2.79
N LEU A 111 -5.42 3.23 4.00
CA LEU A 111 -4.04 3.61 4.29
C LEU A 111 -3.63 3.18 5.70
N THR A 112 -2.36 3.31 6.01
CA THR A 112 -1.86 3.20 7.38
C THR A 112 -1.12 4.47 7.78
N THR A 113 -1.19 4.80 9.07
CA THR A 113 -0.41 5.86 9.71
C THR A 113 0.04 5.40 11.09
N PHE A 114 0.93 6.15 11.70
CA PHE A 114 1.42 5.84 13.05
C PHE A 114 0.91 6.87 14.05
N THR A 115 0.89 6.52 15.35
CA THR A 115 0.47 7.44 16.42
C THR A 115 1.25 8.75 16.46
N PHE A 116 2.53 8.74 16.02
CA PHE A 116 3.35 9.95 15.92
C PHE A 116 3.15 10.73 14.60
N GLN A 117 2.23 10.29 13.73
CA GLN A 117 1.90 10.95 12.46
C GLN A 117 0.51 11.63 12.52
N ALA A 118 -0.19 11.71 11.41
CA ALA A 118 -1.33 12.58 11.23
C ALA A 118 -2.69 11.86 11.17
N ARG A 119 -3.02 11.00 12.16
CA ARG A 119 -4.31 10.30 12.21
C ARG A 119 -5.50 11.25 12.05
N SER A 120 -5.51 12.36 12.80
CA SER A 120 -6.63 13.32 12.78
C SER A 120 -6.82 13.98 11.41
N PHE A 121 -5.74 14.14 10.64
CA PHE A 121 -5.81 14.65 9.27
C PHE A 121 -6.67 13.74 8.39
N TYR A 122 -6.45 12.42 8.44
CA TYR A 122 -7.22 11.47 7.66
C TYR A 122 -8.67 11.34 8.14
N GLU A 123 -8.90 11.40 9.45
CA GLU A 123 -10.26 11.39 10.01
C GLU A 123 -11.07 12.59 9.52
N LYS A 124 -10.47 13.78 9.41
CA LYS A 124 -11.11 14.97 8.83
C LYS A 124 -11.46 14.82 7.35
N LEU A 125 -10.74 13.94 6.62
CA LEU A 125 -11.04 13.60 5.24
C LEU A 125 -12.08 12.49 5.07
N GLY A 126 -12.66 12.02 6.18
CA GLY A 126 -13.71 11.00 6.18
C GLY A 126 -13.20 9.56 6.34
N TYR A 127 -11.92 9.37 6.67
CA TYR A 127 -11.37 8.05 6.99
C TYR A 127 -11.73 7.64 8.41
N SER A 128 -11.99 6.36 8.61
CA SER A 128 -12.24 5.76 9.93
C SER A 128 -11.28 4.63 10.21
N VAL A 129 -10.88 4.49 11.47
CA VAL A 129 -10.00 3.42 11.94
C VAL A 129 -10.72 2.09 11.87
N PHE A 130 -10.08 1.07 11.30
CA PHE A 130 -10.61 -0.29 11.27
C PHE A 130 -9.66 -1.34 11.84
N GLY A 131 -8.45 -0.97 12.25
CA GLY A 131 -7.50 -1.87 12.87
C GLY A 131 -6.27 -1.14 13.38
N LYS A 132 -5.51 -1.83 14.24
CA LYS A 132 -4.26 -1.34 14.82
C LYS A 132 -3.28 -2.49 15.00
N ILE A 133 -1.99 -2.15 14.93
CA ILE A 133 -0.89 -3.02 15.36
C ILE A 133 -0.14 -2.26 16.46
N GLU A 134 -0.08 -2.85 17.62
CA GLU A 134 0.61 -2.29 18.81
C GLU A 134 2.12 -2.48 18.66
N ASN A 135 2.90 -1.61 19.34
CA ASN A 135 4.36 -1.64 19.32
C ASN A 135 4.97 -1.65 17.92
N SER A 136 4.44 -0.83 17.03
CA SER A 136 4.92 -0.69 15.65
C SER A 136 5.06 0.79 15.28
N PRO A 137 6.24 1.42 15.49
CA PRO A 137 7.39 0.97 16.29
C PRO A 137 7.10 0.95 17.79
N ALA A 138 8.10 0.55 18.61
CA ALA A 138 7.96 0.48 20.07
C ALA A 138 7.29 1.72 20.68
N ASP A 139 6.38 1.51 21.62
CA ASP A 139 5.56 2.55 22.28
C ASP A 139 4.62 3.33 21.34
N ASN A 140 4.46 2.90 20.10
CA ASN A 140 3.56 3.47 19.13
C ASN A 140 2.65 2.40 18.52
N GLU A 141 1.58 2.85 17.85
CA GLU A 141 0.68 1.96 17.12
C GLU A 141 0.75 2.28 15.62
N ARG A 142 0.66 1.26 14.80
CA ARG A 142 0.30 1.39 13.39
C ARG A 142 -1.21 1.32 13.27
N ILE A 143 -1.81 2.35 12.68
CA ILE A 143 -3.26 2.54 12.61
C ILE A 143 -3.70 2.38 11.17
N PHE A 144 -4.72 1.57 10.95
CA PHE A 144 -5.32 1.28 9.64
C PHE A 144 -6.62 2.07 9.51
N LEU A 145 -6.73 2.87 8.46
CA LEU A 145 -7.91 3.67 8.18
C LEU A 145 -8.45 3.38 6.78
N LYS A 146 -9.77 3.49 6.63
CA LYS A 146 -10.45 3.36 5.34
C LYS A 146 -11.56 4.39 5.18
N LYS A 147 -11.92 4.63 3.92
CA LYS A 147 -13.04 5.48 3.51
C LYS A 147 -13.76 4.82 2.34
N ARG A 148 -15.09 4.76 2.40
CA ARG A 148 -15.93 4.43 1.24
C ARG A 148 -16.23 5.70 0.46
N PHE A 149 -16.19 5.59 -0.85
CA PHE A 149 -16.55 6.72 -1.74
C PHE A 149 -18.04 6.87 -1.90
#